data_7edc3a84d5169333dc48f8fff5856cf5
#
_entry.id   7edc3a84d5169333dc48f8fff5856cf5
#
_cell.length_a   1.000
_cell.length_b   1.000
_cell.length_c   1.000
_cell.angle_alpha   90.00
_cell.angle_beta   90.00
_cell.angle_gamma   90.00
#
_symmetry.space_group_name_H-M   'P 1'
#
loop_
_entity.id
_entity.type
_entity.pdbx_description
1 polymer ?
#
loop_
_entity_poly.entity_id
_entity_poly.type
_entity_poly.pdbx_seq_one_letter_code
_entity_poly.pdbx_strand_id
1 'polypeptide(L)'
;VTKLDKISFNSKEEREMINLRKMFLAMTSDIRVIMIKFADRLHNMSTLISMPEDKQREKARETLNIFAPLAHRLGMYKIKWELEDTSLKYLDPIAYYEIVEGINQKRSEREAFISKIKRDLKEKLNEAGINCTIDGRPKHFYSIYRKMFTQNKSLDQIYDLFAVRIITDTVSDCYAALGIAHELYKPMPGRFKDYIAMPKPNLY
;
A
#
# COMPACT_ATOMS: atom_id res chain seq x y z
N VAL A 1 -20.19 -6.50 -18.80
CA VAL A 1 -18.91 -7.24 -18.64
C VAL A 1 -19.16 -8.73 -18.94
N THR A 2 -19.87 -8.99 -19.99
CA THR A 2 -20.20 -10.33 -20.48
C THR A 2 -18.99 -10.95 -21.17
N LYS A 3 -18.77 -12.26 -20.94
CA LYS A 3 -17.83 -13.08 -21.70
C LYS A 3 -18.15 -12.92 -23.18
N LEU A 4 -17.33 -12.20 -23.91
CA LEU A 4 -17.46 -12.04 -25.35
C LEU A 4 -16.84 -13.24 -26.04
N ASP A 5 -17.70 -13.88 -26.85
CA ASP A 5 -17.51 -14.83 -27.94
C ASP A 5 -16.40 -15.89 -27.89
N LYS A 6 -16.83 -17.09 -28.23
CA LYS A 6 -16.08 -18.33 -28.40
C LYS A 6 -14.98 -18.19 -29.47
N ILE A 7 -13.84 -17.62 -29.09
CA ILE A 7 -12.60 -17.83 -29.83
C ILE A 7 -11.94 -19.08 -29.26
N SER A 8 -11.62 -20.04 -30.11
CA SER A 8 -10.83 -21.22 -29.73
C SER A 8 -9.42 -20.75 -29.34
N PHE A 9 -9.06 -20.89 -28.07
CA PHE A 9 -7.75 -20.54 -27.55
C PHE A 9 -6.85 -21.78 -27.55
N ASN A 10 -5.63 -21.64 -27.98
CA ASN A 10 -4.63 -22.70 -28.03
C ASN A 10 -3.99 -22.99 -26.67
N SER A 11 -4.01 -22.02 -25.72
CA SER A 11 -3.53 -22.19 -24.35
C SER A 11 -4.31 -21.35 -23.33
N LYS A 12 -4.17 -21.71 -22.04
CA LYS A 12 -4.76 -20.97 -20.93
C LYS A 12 -4.14 -19.57 -20.82
N GLU A 13 -2.82 -19.47 -21.03
CA GLU A 13 -2.06 -18.21 -20.98
C GLU A 13 -2.50 -17.24 -22.08
N GLU A 14 -2.75 -17.73 -23.29
CA GLU A 14 -3.24 -16.90 -24.39
C GLU A 14 -4.61 -16.31 -24.10
N ARG A 15 -5.50 -17.10 -23.51
CA ARG A 15 -6.82 -16.62 -23.05
C ARG A 15 -6.69 -15.53 -21.98
N GLU A 16 -5.83 -15.72 -21.01
CA GLU A 16 -5.59 -14.75 -19.95
C GLU A 16 -5.02 -13.43 -20.50
N MET A 17 -4.07 -13.50 -21.41
CA MET A 17 -3.47 -12.33 -22.05
C MET A 17 -4.50 -11.55 -22.87
N ILE A 18 -5.35 -12.23 -23.64
CA ILE A 18 -6.41 -11.58 -24.42
C ILE A 18 -7.47 -10.94 -23.51
N ASN A 19 -7.83 -11.61 -22.41
CA ASN A 19 -8.76 -11.04 -21.43
C ASN A 19 -8.20 -9.80 -20.76
N LEU A 20 -6.91 -9.79 -20.41
CA LEU A 20 -6.21 -8.63 -19.88
C LEU A 20 -6.17 -7.49 -20.90
N ARG A 21 -5.82 -7.77 -22.15
CA ARG A 21 -5.83 -6.76 -23.21
C ARG A 21 -7.21 -6.14 -23.41
N LYS A 22 -8.28 -6.97 -23.46
CA LYS A 22 -9.67 -6.48 -23.56
C LYS A 22 -10.05 -5.62 -22.36
N MET A 23 -9.64 -6.02 -21.16
CA MET A 23 -9.86 -5.24 -19.95
C MET A 23 -9.18 -3.87 -20.04
N PHE A 24 -7.91 -3.80 -20.47
CA PHE A 24 -7.19 -2.55 -20.64
C PHE A 24 -7.85 -1.65 -21.68
N LEU A 25 -8.29 -2.19 -22.82
CA LEU A 25 -8.99 -1.43 -23.84
C LEU A 25 -10.34 -0.88 -23.35
N ALA A 26 -11.11 -1.68 -22.58
CA ALA A 26 -12.34 -1.20 -21.98
C ALA A 26 -12.12 -0.08 -20.95
N MET A 27 -10.99 -0.12 -20.22
CA MET A 27 -10.62 0.93 -19.25
C MET A 27 -10.31 2.28 -19.91
N THR A 28 -9.77 2.29 -21.12
CA THR A 28 -9.51 3.54 -21.86
C THR A 28 -10.80 4.23 -22.27
N SER A 29 -11.89 3.50 -22.39
CA SER A 29 -13.21 4.01 -22.76
C SER A 29 -14.03 4.46 -21.55
N ASP A 30 -13.94 3.76 -20.42
CA ASP A 30 -14.70 4.07 -19.21
C ASP A 30 -14.00 3.57 -17.94
N ILE A 31 -13.57 4.51 -17.09
CA ILE A 31 -12.91 4.21 -15.81
C ILE A 31 -13.78 3.39 -14.84
N ARG A 32 -15.11 3.46 -14.96
CA ARG A 32 -16.03 2.70 -14.12
C ARG A 32 -15.86 1.19 -14.28
N VAL A 33 -15.44 0.74 -15.45
CA VAL A 33 -15.16 -0.69 -15.73
C VAL A 33 -14.09 -1.23 -14.79
N ILE A 34 -13.02 -0.47 -14.55
CA ILE A 34 -11.95 -0.91 -13.62
C ILE A 34 -12.41 -0.88 -12.18
N MET A 35 -13.25 0.11 -11.79
CA MET A 35 -13.80 0.17 -10.44
C MET A 35 -14.62 -1.08 -10.11
N ILE A 36 -15.49 -1.50 -11.05
CA ILE A 36 -16.29 -2.72 -10.92
C ILE A 36 -15.36 -3.95 -10.84
N LYS A 37 -14.31 -4.00 -11.66
CA LYS A 37 -13.34 -5.10 -11.64
C LYS A 37 -12.55 -5.18 -10.34
N PHE A 38 -12.18 -4.05 -9.74
CA PHE A 38 -11.54 -4.05 -8.43
C PHE A 38 -12.50 -4.51 -7.33
N ALA A 39 -13.76 -4.06 -7.35
CA ALA A 39 -14.77 -4.51 -6.40
C ALA A 39 -15.00 -6.02 -6.50
N ASP A 40 -15.16 -6.55 -7.72
CA ASP A 40 -15.26 -7.98 -7.99
C ASP A 40 -14.02 -8.74 -7.49
N ARG A 41 -12.81 -8.23 -7.78
CA ARG A 41 -11.55 -8.86 -7.33
C ARG A 41 -11.42 -8.86 -5.81
N LEU A 42 -11.73 -7.75 -5.14
CA LEU A 42 -11.73 -7.67 -3.67
C LEU A 42 -12.70 -8.68 -3.06
N HIS A 43 -13.91 -8.75 -3.58
CA HIS A 43 -14.89 -9.74 -3.14
C HIS A 43 -14.38 -11.17 -3.36
N ASN A 44 -13.86 -11.48 -4.54
CA ASN A 44 -13.30 -12.81 -4.84
C ASN A 44 -12.13 -13.16 -3.92
N MET A 45 -11.29 -12.19 -3.58
CA MET A 45 -10.19 -12.40 -2.63
C MET A 45 -10.68 -12.63 -1.20
N SER A 46 -11.77 -11.97 -0.77
CA SER A 46 -12.35 -12.16 0.56
C SER A 46 -13.01 -13.54 0.74
N THR A 47 -13.52 -14.13 -0.34
CA THR A 47 -14.17 -15.44 -0.35
C THR A 47 -13.26 -16.58 -0.83
N LEU A 48 -11.97 -16.31 -1.03
CA LEU A 48 -11.02 -17.22 -1.66
C LEU A 48 -10.80 -18.52 -0.85
N ILE A 49 -11.06 -18.48 0.45
CA ILE A 49 -10.92 -19.62 1.37
C ILE A 49 -11.83 -20.82 0.96
N SER A 50 -12.94 -20.58 0.26
CA SER A 50 -13.84 -21.62 -0.21
C SER A 50 -13.35 -22.39 -1.44
N MET A 51 -12.23 -21.98 -2.02
CA MET A 51 -11.63 -22.62 -3.20
C MET A 51 -10.55 -23.64 -2.82
N PRO A 52 -10.22 -24.62 -3.68
CA PRO A 52 -9.06 -25.48 -3.50
C PRO A 52 -7.75 -24.67 -3.42
N GLU A 53 -6.74 -25.16 -2.67
CA GLU A 53 -5.49 -24.44 -2.40
C GLU A 53 -4.73 -24.04 -3.66
N ASP A 54 -4.70 -24.90 -4.67
CA ASP A 54 -4.05 -24.59 -5.95
C ASP A 54 -4.70 -23.38 -6.64
N LYS A 55 -6.03 -23.27 -6.56
CA LYS A 55 -6.80 -22.16 -7.08
C LYS A 55 -6.64 -20.89 -6.24
N GLN A 56 -6.56 -21.04 -4.92
CA GLN A 56 -6.26 -19.91 -4.03
C GLN A 56 -4.92 -19.28 -4.40
N ARG A 57 -3.86 -20.09 -4.55
CA ARG A 57 -2.52 -19.62 -4.92
C ARG A 57 -2.49 -19.01 -6.33
N GLU A 58 -3.17 -19.63 -7.30
CA GLU A 58 -3.29 -19.10 -8.67
C GLU A 58 -3.91 -17.70 -8.65
N LYS A 59 -5.06 -17.55 -7.97
CA LYS A 59 -5.78 -16.27 -7.90
C LYS A 59 -5.05 -15.20 -7.09
N ALA A 60 -4.39 -15.58 -6.00
CA ALA A 60 -3.55 -14.68 -5.23
C ALA A 60 -2.37 -14.16 -6.06
N ARG A 61 -1.71 -15.02 -6.83
CA ARG A 61 -0.60 -14.63 -7.72
C ARG A 61 -1.05 -13.72 -8.85
N GLU A 62 -2.18 -14.02 -9.49
CA GLU A 62 -2.81 -13.15 -10.51
C GLU A 62 -3.10 -11.76 -9.91
N THR A 63 -3.67 -11.73 -8.71
CA THR A 63 -4.04 -10.49 -8.02
C THR A 63 -2.81 -9.65 -7.69
N LEU A 64 -1.77 -10.27 -7.16
CA LEU A 64 -0.52 -9.59 -6.80
C LEU A 64 0.25 -9.06 -8.01
N ASN A 65 0.27 -9.81 -9.11
CA ASN A 65 1.07 -9.46 -10.29
C ASN A 65 0.36 -8.50 -11.25
N ILE A 66 -0.98 -8.45 -11.24
CA ILE A 66 -1.76 -7.68 -12.22
C ILE A 66 -2.58 -6.59 -11.53
N PHE A 67 -3.48 -6.98 -10.62
CA PHE A 67 -4.46 -6.05 -10.05
C PHE A 67 -3.84 -5.06 -9.05
N ALA A 68 -2.93 -5.51 -8.20
CA ALA A 68 -2.27 -4.63 -7.24
C ALA A 68 -1.38 -3.56 -7.91
N PRO A 69 -0.53 -3.88 -8.92
CA PRO A 69 0.18 -2.87 -9.70
C PRO A 69 -0.74 -1.92 -10.47
N LEU A 70 -1.85 -2.42 -10.99
CA LEU A 70 -2.83 -1.59 -11.68
C LEU A 70 -3.50 -0.59 -10.73
N ALA A 71 -3.93 -1.04 -9.54
CA ALA A 71 -4.46 -0.18 -8.49
C ALA A 71 -3.44 0.89 -8.06
N HIS A 72 -2.15 0.52 -8.00
CA HIS A 72 -1.07 1.46 -7.71
C HIS A 72 -0.96 2.56 -8.76
N ARG A 73 -0.95 2.20 -10.05
CA ARG A 73 -0.85 3.16 -11.17
C ARG A 73 -2.03 4.12 -11.23
N LEU A 74 -3.21 3.65 -10.84
CA LEU A 74 -4.43 4.46 -10.77
C LEU A 74 -4.56 5.26 -9.45
N GLY A 75 -3.57 5.22 -8.55
CA GLY A 75 -3.59 5.94 -7.28
C GLY A 75 -4.55 5.36 -6.23
N MET A 76 -5.11 4.18 -6.48
CA MET A 76 -6.11 3.52 -5.62
C MET A 76 -5.42 2.72 -4.51
N TYR A 77 -4.72 3.42 -3.62
CA TYR A 77 -3.83 2.81 -2.63
C TYR A 77 -4.53 1.88 -1.64
N LYS A 78 -5.76 2.20 -1.20
CA LYS A 78 -6.53 1.33 -0.30
C LYS A 78 -6.76 -0.05 -0.94
N ILE A 79 -7.24 -0.06 -2.18
CA ILE A 79 -7.47 -1.29 -2.95
C ILE A 79 -6.16 -2.06 -3.14
N LYS A 80 -5.10 -1.36 -3.55
CA LYS A 80 -3.78 -1.96 -3.72
C LYS A 80 -3.34 -2.72 -2.46
N TRP A 81 -3.40 -2.07 -1.30
CA TRP A 81 -2.91 -2.66 -0.05
C TRP A 81 -3.74 -3.87 0.38
N GLU A 82 -5.06 -3.77 0.26
CA GLU A 82 -5.96 -4.88 0.60
C GLU A 82 -5.73 -6.09 -0.32
N LEU A 83 -5.52 -5.85 -1.61
CA LEU A 83 -5.18 -6.89 -2.57
C LEU A 83 -3.80 -7.50 -2.29
N GLU A 84 -2.79 -6.69 -1.97
CA GLU A 84 -1.44 -7.15 -1.64
C GLU A 84 -1.42 -7.98 -0.35
N ASP A 85 -2.04 -7.48 0.73
CA ASP A 85 -2.05 -8.15 2.05
C ASP A 85 -2.85 -9.46 2.00
N THR A 86 -4.00 -9.46 1.31
CA THR A 86 -4.79 -10.69 1.12
C THR A 86 -4.05 -11.70 0.25
N SER A 87 -3.37 -11.26 -0.80
CA SER A 87 -2.57 -12.15 -1.64
C SER A 87 -1.41 -12.79 -0.87
N LEU A 88 -0.72 -12.03 -0.02
CA LEU A 88 0.35 -12.55 0.83
C LEU A 88 -0.15 -13.67 1.73
N LYS A 89 -1.32 -13.51 2.34
CA LYS A 89 -1.93 -14.51 3.22
C LYS A 89 -2.05 -15.89 2.56
N TYR A 90 -2.31 -15.95 1.24
CA TYR A 90 -2.46 -17.21 0.51
C TYR A 90 -1.16 -17.68 -0.18
N LEU A 91 -0.24 -16.77 -0.48
CA LEU A 91 1.03 -17.12 -1.15
C LEU A 91 2.09 -17.56 -0.16
N ASP A 92 2.18 -16.89 0.99
CA ASP A 92 3.10 -17.19 2.08
C ASP A 92 2.41 -16.97 3.44
N PRO A 93 1.57 -17.94 3.87
CA PRO A 93 0.84 -17.84 5.13
C PRO A 93 1.75 -17.73 6.35
N ILE A 94 2.90 -18.42 6.32
CA ILE A 94 3.84 -18.43 7.44
C ILE A 94 4.36 -17.02 7.69
N ALA A 95 4.93 -16.39 6.68
CA ALA A 95 5.44 -15.03 6.78
C ALA A 95 4.31 -14.01 7.07
N TYR A 96 3.12 -14.21 6.52
CA TYR A 96 1.97 -13.34 6.81
C TYR A 96 1.63 -13.34 8.30
N TYR A 97 1.45 -14.52 8.91
CA TYR A 97 1.07 -14.62 10.32
C TYR A 97 2.22 -14.20 11.24
N GLU A 98 3.47 -14.49 10.91
CA GLU A 98 4.65 -13.98 11.63
C GLU A 98 4.65 -12.45 11.71
N ILE A 99 4.38 -11.78 10.58
CA ILE A 99 4.30 -10.31 10.52
C ILE A 99 3.11 -9.81 11.34
N VAL A 100 1.93 -10.44 11.24
CA VAL A 100 0.73 -10.06 11.99
C VAL A 100 0.96 -10.18 13.49
N GLU A 101 1.51 -11.30 13.95
CA GLU A 101 1.80 -11.55 15.37
C GLU A 101 2.85 -10.58 15.91
N GLY A 102 3.97 -10.40 15.20
CA GLY A 102 5.03 -9.48 15.60
C GLY A 102 4.58 -8.00 15.62
N ILE A 103 3.61 -7.63 14.77
CA ILE A 103 2.99 -6.31 14.84
C ILE A 103 2.03 -6.22 16.03
N ASN A 104 1.22 -7.24 16.28
CA ASN A 104 0.25 -7.22 17.38
C ASN A 104 0.89 -7.23 18.76
N GLN A 105 1.96 -7.99 18.97
CA GLN A 105 2.69 -8.04 20.24
C GLN A 105 3.18 -6.66 20.73
N LYS A 106 3.55 -5.78 19.81
CA LYS A 106 4.06 -4.44 20.12
C LYS A 106 3.00 -3.33 19.86
N ARG A 107 1.74 -3.69 19.68
CA ARG A 107 0.70 -2.76 19.24
C ARG A 107 0.44 -1.63 20.25
N SER A 108 0.25 -1.95 21.52
CA SER A 108 -0.06 -0.97 22.56
C SER A 108 1.07 0.04 22.78
N GLU A 109 2.33 -0.41 22.81
CA GLU A 109 3.51 0.46 22.94
C GLU A 109 3.63 1.40 21.75
N ARG A 110 3.36 0.90 20.55
CA ARG A 110 3.44 1.67 19.30
C ARG A 110 2.31 2.68 19.17
N GLU A 111 1.08 2.31 19.54
CA GLU A 111 -0.06 3.24 19.55
C GLU A 111 0.17 4.37 20.56
N ALA A 112 0.71 4.06 21.74
CA ALA A 112 1.10 5.07 22.73
C ALA A 112 2.20 6.00 22.20
N PHE A 113 3.22 5.44 21.54
CA PHE A 113 4.33 6.22 20.95
C PHE A 113 3.85 7.13 19.82
N ILE A 114 3.03 6.63 18.89
CA ILE A 114 2.46 7.43 17.79
C ILE A 114 1.54 8.52 18.34
N SER A 115 0.73 8.20 19.35
CA SER A 115 -0.15 9.18 19.98
C SER A 115 0.62 10.29 20.65
N LYS A 116 1.75 9.96 21.29
CA LYS A 116 2.68 10.96 21.83
C LYS A 116 3.25 11.87 20.73
N ILE A 117 3.82 11.28 19.67
CA ILE A 117 4.38 12.04 18.54
C ILE A 117 3.33 12.96 17.91
N LYS A 118 2.13 12.46 17.69
CA LYS A 118 1.02 13.26 17.11
C LYS A 118 0.66 14.45 18.00
N ARG A 119 0.63 14.25 19.31
CA ARG A 119 0.32 15.31 20.28
C ARG A 119 1.43 16.36 20.29
N ASP A 120 2.70 15.94 20.45
CA ASP A 120 3.86 16.83 20.54
C ASP A 120 3.99 17.67 19.25
N LEU A 121 3.82 17.05 18.06
CA LEU A 121 3.80 17.76 16.79
C LEU A 121 2.61 18.72 16.67
N LYS A 122 1.41 18.30 17.07
CA LYS A 122 0.20 19.13 16.96
C LYS A 122 0.30 20.37 17.84
N GLU A 123 0.83 20.23 19.04
CA GLU A 123 1.07 21.34 19.96
C GLU A 123 2.01 22.35 19.35
N LYS A 124 3.20 21.93 18.90
CA LYS A 124 4.21 22.81 18.30
C LYS A 124 3.76 23.47 17.00
N LEU A 125 3.05 22.74 16.15
CA LEU A 125 2.52 23.30 14.90
C LEU A 125 1.41 24.33 15.15
N ASN A 126 0.58 24.11 16.16
CA ASN A 126 -0.44 25.07 16.58
C ASN A 126 0.20 26.35 17.18
N GLU A 127 1.25 26.21 18.04
CA GLU A 127 2.02 27.36 18.58
C GLU A 127 2.60 28.21 17.45
N ALA A 128 3.05 27.60 16.36
CA ALA A 128 3.57 28.26 15.17
C ALA A 128 2.48 28.79 14.22
N GLY A 129 1.20 28.62 14.53
CA GLY A 129 0.09 29.07 13.71
C GLY A 129 -0.12 28.25 12.43
N ILE A 130 0.45 27.06 12.33
CA ILE A 130 0.36 26.18 11.14
C ILE A 130 -0.89 25.32 11.25
N ASN A 131 -1.85 25.54 10.33
CA ASN A 131 -3.01 24.69 10.20
C ASN A 131 -2.63 23.38 9.51
N CYS A 132 -2.86 22.24 10.17
CA CYS A 132 -2.48 20.94 9.64
C CYS A 132 -3.34 19.79 10.15
N THR A 133 -3.39 18.73 9.38
CA THR A 133 -3.92 17.42 9.79
C THR A 133 -2.76 16.46 10.00
N ILE A 134 -2.76 15.75 11.14
CA ILE A 134 -1.71 14.78 11.48
C ILE A 134 -2.30 13.39 11.57
N ASP A 135 -1.87 12.50 10.66
CA ASP A 135 -2.30 11.11 10.60
C ASP A 135 -1.15 10.15 10.95
N GLY A 136 -1.46 9.16 11.80
CA GLY A 136 -0.58 8.00 11.98
C GLY A 136 -0.95 6.92 10.96
N ARG A 137 0.04 6.44 10.21
CA ARG A 137 -0.19 5.41 9.19
C ARG A 137 0.61 4.15 9.49
N PRO A 138 -0.06 3.03 9.83
CA PRO A 138 0.61 1.74 9.90
C PRO A 138 1.07 1.33 8.50
N LYS A 139 2.17 0.61 8.44
CA LYS A 139 2.66 0.05 7.20
C LYS A 139 1.95 -1.27 6.91
N HIS A 140 1.57 -1.49 5.66
CA HIS A 140 0.87 -2.69 5.23
C HIS A 140 1.78 -3.92 5.26
N PHE A 141 1.22 -5.10 5.54
CA PHE A 141 1.96 -6.35 5.76
C PHE A 141 2.81 -6.73 4.55
N TYR A 142 2.28 -6.64 3.35
CA TYR A 142 3.05 -6.92 2.15
C TYR A 142 4.23 -5.97 1.94
N SER A 143 4.10 -4.70 2.34
CA SER A 143 5.21 -3.74 2.28
C SER A 143 6.33 -4.08 3.26
N ILE A 144 5.99 -4.66 4.42
CA ILE A 144 6.95 -5.18 5.41
C ILE A 144 7.61 -6.44 4.88
N TYR A 145 6.81 -7.41 4.42
CA TYR A 145 7.27 -8.65 3.79
C TYR A 145 8.30 -8.37 2.69
N ARG A 146 7.97 -7.49 1.76
CA ARG A 146 8.87 -7.11 0.68
C ARG A 146 10.20 -6.56 1.17
N LYS A 147 10.20 -5.77 2.25
CA LYS A 147 11.45 -5.25 2.86
C LYS A 147 12.26 -6.34 3.54
N MET A 148 11.61 -7.25 4.26
CA MET A 148 12.28 -8.40 4.87
C MET A 148 13.03 -9.20 3.78
N PHE A 149 12.34 -9.51 2.69
CA PHE A 149 12.93 -10.26 1.57
C PHE A 149 14.02 -9.49 0.82
N THR A 150 13.77 -8.23 0.41
CA THR A 150 14.73 -7.47 -0.42
C THR A 150 15.95 -6.99 0.35
N GLN A 151 15.86 -6.86 1.67
CA GLN A 151 16.97 -6.39 2.52
C GLN A 151 17.54 -7.49 3.41
N ASN A 152 17.02 -8.70 3.31
CA ASN A 152 17.38 -9.86 4.15
C ASN A 152 17.38 -9.51 5.65
N LYS A 153 16.30 -8.88 6.12
CA LYS A 153 16.13 -8.40 7.49
C LYS A 153 15.00 -9.15 8.19
N SER A 154 15.20 -9.44 9.48
CA SER A 154 14.11 -9.88 10.35
C SER A 154 13.13 -8.72 10.64
N LEU A 155 11.93 -9.07 11.11
CA LEU A 155 10.91 -8.08 11.46
C LEU A 155 11.41 -7.06 12.51
N ASP A 156 12.21 -7.51 13.48
CA ASP A 156 12.78 -6.64 14.53
C ASP A 156 13.80 -5.62 14.00
N GLN A 157 14.38 -5.87 12.84
CA GLN A 157 15.30 -4.96 12.17
C GLN A 157 14.60 -3.94 11.26
N ILE A 158 13.26 -4.00 11.17
CA ILE A 158 12.48 -3.05 10.38
C ILE A 158 11.94 -1.97 11.30
N TYR A 159 12.64 -0.83 11.36
CA TYR A 159 12.29 0.30 12.23
C TYR A 159 11.18 1.20 11.68
N ASP A 160 10.83 1.10 10.39
CA ASP A 160 9.85 1.97 9.73
C ASP A 160 8.47 1.31 9.58
N LEU A 161 8.00 0.66 10.65
CA LEU A 161 6.68 0.01 10.67
C LEU A 161 5.52 1.01 10.72
N PHE A 162 5.81 2.26 11.06
CA PHE A 162 4.84 3.35 11.15
C PHE A 162 5.38 4.60 10.46
N ALA A 163 4.46 5.42 10.00
CA ALA A 163 4.74 6.76 9.50
C ALA A 163 3.74 7.73 10.11
N VAL A 164 4.20 8.92 10.44
CA VAL A 164 3.35 10.06 10.75
C VAL A 164 3.32 10.96 9.51
N ARG A 165 2.14 11.37 9.10
CA ARG A 165 1.93 12.29 7.98
C ARG A 165 1.38 13.60 8.51
N ILE A 166 2.02 14.70 8.15
CA ILE A 166 1.54 16.06 8.38
C ILE A 166 1.05 16.57 7.02
N ILE A 167 -0.19 16.99 6.94
CA ILE A 167 -0.80 17.58 5.74
C ILE A 167 -1.03 19.05 6.05
N THR A 168 -0.49 19.93 5.22
CA THR A 168 -0.58 21.39 5.31
C THR A 168 -1.18 21.96 4.04
N ASP A 169 -1.65 23.20 4.09
CA ASP A 169 -2.31 23.85 2.97
C ASP A 169 -1.33 24.47 1.96
N THR A 170 -0.13 24.87 2.41
CA THR A 170 0.85 25.52 1.56
C THR A 170 2.22 24.84 1.60
N VAL A 171 3.03 25.09 0.57
CA VAL A 171 4.42 24.62 0.51
C VAL A 171 5.27 25.28 1.61
N SER A 172 5.03 26.56 1.92
CA SER A 172 5.71 27.27 3.01
C SER A 172 5.46 26.59 4.33
N ASP A 173 4.21 26.25 4.64
CA ASP A 173 3.84 25.54 5.87
C ASP A 173 4.43 24.14 5.92
N CYS A 174 4.59 23.48 4.76
CA CYS A 174 5.23 22.17 4.68
C CYS A 174 6.71 22.24 5.13
N TYR A 175 7.46 23.26 4.69
CA TYR A 175 8.84 23.48 5.13
C TYR A 175 8.95 23.96 6.59
N ALA A 176 8.00 24.79 7.04
CA ALA A 176 7.94 25.19 8.45
C ALA A 176 7.65 24.00 9.35
N ALA A 177 6.71 23.14 8.98
CA ALA A 177 6.39 21.89 9.69
C ALA A 177 7.59 20.92 9.72
N LEU A 178 8.37 20.87 8.64
CA LEU A 178 9.60 20.08 8.59
C LEU A 178 10.64 20.61 9.60
N GLY A 179 10.82 21.94 9.70
CA GLY A 179 11.72 22.56 10.67
C GLY A 179 11.34 22.17 12.10
N ILE A 180 10.07 22.34 12.45
CA ILE A 180 9.53 21.96 13.78
C ILE A 180 9.73 20.45 14.04
N ALA A 181 9.48 19.61 13.05
CA ALA A 181 9.70 18.17 13.20
C ALA A 181 11.18 17.83 13.45
N HIS A 182 12.13 18.57 12.85
CA HIS A 182 13.57 18.39 13.05
C HIS A 182 14.05 18.94 14.39
N GLU A 183 13.38 19.95 14.96
CA GLU A 183 13.65 20.42 16.34
C GLU A 183 13.26 19.36 17.37
N LEU A 184 12.09 18.72 17.18
CA LEU A 184 11.60 17.68 18.07
C LEU A 184 12.33 16.34 17.88
N TYR A 185 12.67 16.00 16.66
CA TYR A 185 13.22 14.70 16.27
C TYR A 185 14.38 14.87 15.29
N LYS A 186 15.58 14.45 15.70
CA LYS A 186 16.76 14.54 14.84
C LYS A 186 16.60 13.66 13.60
N PRO A 187 16.82 14.19 12.38
CA PRO A 187 16.77 13.41 11.16
C PRO A 187 17.90 12.38 11.11
N MET A 188 17.59 11.20 10.52
CA MET A 188 18.63 10.19 10.24
C MET A 188 19.47 10.64 9.04
N PRO A 189 20.82 10.67 9.15
CA PRO A 189 21.69 11.03 8.03
C PRO A 189 21.41 10.18 6.78
N GLY A 190 21.34 10.83 5.60
CA GLY A 190 21.11 10.18 4.31
C GLY A 190 19.69 9.65 4.08
N ARG A 191 18.74 9.91 4.98
CA ARG A 191 17.35 9.46 4.85
C ARG A 191 16.37 10.57 4.45
N PHE A 192 16.78 11.82 4.55
CA PHE A 192 15.96 12.96 4.14
C PHE A 192 15.75 12.97 2.62
N LYS A 193 14.54 13.26 2.19
CA LYS A 193 14.15 13.36 0.79
C LYS A 193 13.21 14.55 0.62
N ASP A 194 13.57 15.47 -0.23
CA ASP A 194 12.77 16.63 -0.61
C ASP A 194 12.28 16.46 -2.06
N TYR A 195 11.01 16.12 -2.20
CA TYR A 195 10.37 15.97 -3.50
C TYR A 195 9.61 17.23 -3.97
N ILE A 196 9.64 18.31 -3.16
CA ILE A 196 9.17 19.63 -3.57
C ILE A 196 10.29 20.31 -4.38
N ALA A 197 11.50 20.39 -3.81
CA ALA A 197 12.64 20.99 -4.48
C ALA A 197 13.20 20.12 -5.61
N MET A 198 13.17 18.79 -5.44
CA MET A 198 13.65 17.81 -6.43
C MET A 198 12.55 16.81 -6.77
N PRO A 199 11.62 17.15 -7.68
CA PRO A 199 10.54 16.27 -8.09
C PRO A 199 11.07 14.94 -8.65
N LYS A 200 10.30 13.88 -8.43
CA LYS A 200 10.64 12.58 -9.02
C LYS A 200 10.52 12.62 -10.54
N PRO A 201 11.28 11.77 -11.30
CA PRO A 201 11.20 11.72 -12.77
C PRO A 201 9.80 11.43 -13.32
N ASN A 202 8.93 10.80 -12.51
CA ASN A 202 7.53 10.51 -12.87
C ASN A 202 6.56 11.65 -12.50
N LEU A 203 7.06 12.84 -12.24
CA LEU A 203 6.32 14.06 -11.87
C LEU A 203 5.48 13.93 -10.57
N TYR A 204 5.78 12.95 -9.77
CA TYR A 204 5.15 12.78 -8.45
C TYR A 204 5.93 13.51 -7.39
#